data_ec2f76780defcc8307a2e94e27aa319c
#
_entry.id   ec2f76780defcc8307a2e94e27aa319c
#
_cell.length_a   1.000
_cell.length_b   1.000
_cell.length_c   1.000
_cell.angle_alpha   90.00
_cell.angle_beta   90.00
_cell.angle_gamma   90.00
#
_symmetry.space_group_name_H-M   'P 1'
#
loop_
_entity.id
_entity.type
_entity.pdbx_description
1 polymer ?
#
loop_
_entity_poly.entity_id
_entity_poly.type
_entity_poly.pdbx_seq_one_letter_code
_entity_poly.pdbx_strand_id
1 'polypeptide(L)'
;SVEEAIVKKLGGTFNVEVLTFGRYISEKKADAKALSKESAAIAVKKILGNLKSELKVLSRLSASPSFAFETSELIAQLKSAKVKPDELLKASFGCRENVRAKIADVALIFGAYEKFLKEKGLTDQSGVLDVMPSLIEKDEKLKKSDVFIVGFSSVTKQTCEIIKTLGKCVSSLSVFACRGDNENLYVNEFYNFVSSLPSCEKKDVKTESLLPEAEALLSGLFDHSIFQKAGLYSDKVHIFEGNNVRDEIEFAAKQITYLVINKGYRYSDFCLAVGNLPASKLQIKKIFDDYSVPYFSDEKHSLSSHPLARLTISVLKAAARGGDLDEIKNVILNPLFISDRKTADDFIKILTKNSVTAKLFLSDEFSFSDDIYISGKRDALKYAIKSFHKTDKTSEFVRKVLNFYEAAGTEENTEQT
;
A
#
# COMPACT_ATOMS: atom_id res chain seq x y z
N SER A 1 18.28 -7.20 4.59
CA SER A 1 17.36 -8.35 4.41
C SER A 1 17.97 -9.61 5.03
N VAL A 2 17.14 -10.64 5.28
CA VAL A 2 17.64 -11.96 5.79
C VAL A 2 18.66 -12.56 4.82
N GLU A 3 18.38 -12.50 3.54
CA GLU A 3 19.28 -12.97 2.49
C GLU A 3 20.65 -12.26 2.54
N GLU A 4 20.65 -10.96 2.66
CA GLU A 4 21.86 -10.15 2.80
C GLU A 4 22.68 -10.51 4.05
N ALA A 5 22.00 -10.73 5.18
CA ALA A 5 22.66 -11.14 6.42
C ALA A 5 23.32 -12.52 6.28
N ILE A 6 22.66 -13.46 5.61
CA ILE A 6 23.20 -14.79 5.32
C ILE A 6 24.43 -14.68 4.42
N VAL A 7 24.34 -13.91 3.32
CA VAL A 7 25.45 -13.72 2.38
C VAL A 7 26.63 -13.04 3.07
N LYS A 8 26.41 -12.01 3.87
CA LYS A 8 27.49 -11.33 4.62
C LYS A 8 28.18 -12.27 5.61
N LYS A 9 27.44 -13.17 6.26
CA LYS A 9 27.99 -14.06 7.27
C LYS A 9 28.68 -15.30 6.70
N LEU A 10 28.17 -15.85 5.60
CA LEU A 10 28.65 -17.09 4.99
C LEU A 10 29.53 -16.86 3.74
N GLY A 11 29.66 -15.62 3.27
CA GLY A 11 30.38 -15.29 2.03
C GLY A 11 29.68 -15.72 0.75
N GLY A 12 28.47 -16.27 0.88
CA GLY A 12 27.63 -16.80 -0.20
C GLY A 12 27.14 -18.20 0.11
N THR A 13 26.05 -18.62 -0.55
CA THR A 13 25.48 -19.96 -0.41
C THR A 13 24.67 -20.31 -1.66
N PHE A 14 24.70 -21.59 -2.06
CA PHE A 14 23.92 -22.11 -3.19
C PHE A 14 22.70 -22.94 -2.77
N ASN A 15 22.62 -23.31 -1.49
CA ASN A 15 21.62 -24.25 -0.98
C ASN A 15 20.56 -23.60 -0.10
N VAL A 16 20.51 -22.27 -0.03
CA VAL A 16 19.54 -21.53 0.77
C VAL A 16 18.70 -20.66 -0.15
N GLU A 17 17.39 -20.83 -0.08
CA GLU A 17 16.42 -20.00 -0.78
C GLU A 17 15.66 -19.16 0.25
N VAL A 18 15.59 -17.83 0.06
CA VAL A 18 14.82 -16.93 0.92
C VAL A 18 13.59 -16.49 0.16
N LEU A 19 12.43 -16.95 0.60
CA LEU A 19 11.16 -16.76 -0.09
C LEU A 19 10.09 -16.20 0.84
N THR A 20 9.23 -15.34 0.32
CA THR A 20 7.93 -15.07 0.93
C THR A 20 6.94 -16.15 0.53
N PHE A 21 5.85 -16.35 1.30
CA PHE A 21 4.79 -17.28 0.93
C PHE A 21 4.22 -17.02 -0.46
N GLY A 22 4.02 -15.73 -0.81
CA GLY A 22 3.54 -15.36 -2.14
C GLY A 22 4.51 -15.75 -3.26
N ARG A 23 5.82 -15.56 -3.06
CA ARG A 23 6.84 -15.93 -4.04
C ARG A 23 6.93 -17.45 -4.21
N TYR A 24 6.90 -18.22 -3.12
CA TYR A 24 6.85 -19.68 -3.18
C TYR A 24 5.66 -20.18 -4.02
N ILE A 25 4.46 -19.61 -3.81
CA ILE A 25 3.26 -19.99 -4.57
C ILE A 25 3.44 -19.63 -6.06
N SER A 26 3.95 -18.43 -6.37
CA SER A 26 4.18 -18.00 -7.75
C SER A 26 5.15 -18.89 -8.50
N GLU A 27 6.19 -19.38 -7.84
CA GLU A 27 7.16 -20.30 -8.42
C GLU A 27 6.57 -21.70 -8.68
N LYS A 28 5.66 -22.16 -7.82
CA LYS A 28 5.03 -23.48 -7.95
C LYS A 28 3.77 -23.50 -8.81
N LYS A 29 3.10 -22.36 -8.96
CA LYS A 29 1.85 -22.22 -9.68
C LYS A 29 1.83 -20.94 -10.53
N ALA A 30 2.61 -20.95 -11.62
CA ALA A 30 2.75 -19.82 -12.54
C ALA A 30 1.40 -19.33 -13.16
N ASP A 31 0.37 -20.18 -13.24
CA ASP A 31 -0.91 -19.87 -13.85
C ASP A 31 -1.98 -19.32 -12.88
N ALA A 32 -1.66 -19.07 -11.62
CA ALA A 32 -2.61 -18.50 -10.68
C ALA A 32 -2.89 -17.04 -11.03
N LYS A 33 -3.94 -16.78 -11.81
CA LYS A 33 -4.43 -15.41 -12.10
C LYS A 33 -5.04 -14.80 -10.84
N ALA A 34 -4.16 -14.31 -9.98
CA ALA A 34 -4.58 -13.59 -8.79
C ALA A 34 -4.96 -12.15 -9.14
N LEU A 35 -6.12 -11.71 -8.68
CA LEU A 35 -6.52 -10.32 -8.77
C LEU A 35 -5.61 -9.45 -7.88
N SER A 36 -5.16 -8.33 -8.44
CA SER A 36 -4.57 -7.26 -7.61
C SER A 36 -5.63 -6.66 -6.69
N LYS A 37 -5.20 -5.87 -5.69
CA LYS A 37 -6.13 -5.17 -4.79
C LYS A 37 -7.09 -4.26 -5.56
N GLU A 38 -6.59 -3.55 -6.56
CA GLU A 38 -7.37 -2.67 -7.41
C GLU A 38 -8.38 -3.46 -8.26
N SER A 39 -7.95 -4.58 -8.82
CA SER A 39 -8.83 -5.46 -9.60
C SER A 39 -9.93 -6.08 -8.75
N ALA A 40 -9.61 -6.46 -7.51
CA ALA A 40 -10.60 -6.93 -6.53
C ALA A 40 -11.62 -5.82 -6.18
N ALA A 41 -11.15 -4.59 -5.95
CA ALA A 41 -12.03 -3.45 -5.70
C ALA A 41 -12.95 -3.13 -6.89
N ILE A 42 -12.45 -3.24 -8.13
CA ILE A 42 -13.25 -3.08 -9.35
C ILE A 42 -14.32 -4.19 -9.45
N ALA A 43 -13.97 -5.43 -9.13
CA ALA A 43 -14.92 -6.53 -9.08
C ALA A 43 -16.02 -6.29 -8.03
N VAL A 44 -15.63 -5.88 -6.82
CA VAL A 44 -16.58 -5.51 -5.76
C VAL A 44 -17.45 -4.33 -6.17
N LYS A 45 -16.89 -3.31 -6.84
CA LYS A 45 -17.65 -2.17 -7.37
C LYS A 45 -18.76 -2.61 -8.35
N LYS A 46 -18.44 -3.53 -9.25
CA LYS A 46 -19.42 -4.11 -10.18
C LYS A 46 -20.52 -4.86 -9.43
N ILE A 47 -20.15 -5.67 -8.45
CA ILE A 47 -21.08 -6.43 -7.60
C ILE A 47 -22.00 -5.51 -6.82
N LEU A 48 -21.47 -4.45 -6.20
CA LEU A 48 -22.25 -3.42 -5.51
C LEU A 48 -23.27 -2.76 -6.42
N GLY A 49 -22.91 -2.48 -7.68
CA GLY A 49 -23.84 -1.96 -8.67
C GLY A 49 -25.00 -2.91 -8.97
N ASN A 50 -24.72 -4.21 -9.09
CA ASN A 50 -25.72 -5.23 -9.36
C ASN A 50 -26.65 -5.49 -8.15
N LEU A 51 -26.10 -5.45 -6.94
CA LEU A 51 -26.83 -5.72 -5.69
C LEU A 51 -27.52 -4.48 -5.11
N LYS A 52 -27.48 -3.32 -5.78
CA LYS A 52 -27.96 -2.04 -5.23
C LYS A 52 -29.38 -2.10 -4.67
N SER A 53 -30.29 -2.81 -5.32
CA SER A 53 -31.68 -2.97 -4.89
C SER A 53 -31.88 -3.97 -3.74
N GLU A 54 -30.91 -4.85 -3.51
CA GLU A 54 -30.96 -5.88 -2.47
C GLU A 54 -30.35 -5.42 -1.16
N LEU A 55 -29.43 -4.42 -1.22
CA LEU A 55 -28.76 -3.86 -0.05
C LEU A 55 -29.73 -2.97 0.75
N LYS A 56 -29.83 -3.23 2.07
CA LYS A 56 -30.74 -2.52 2.98
C LYS A 56 -30.14 -1.20 3.49
N VAL A 57 -28.91 -1.21 3.92
CA VAL A 57 -28.23 -0.08 4.56
C VAL A 57 -27.15 0.52 3.65
N LEU A 58 -26.38 -0.32 2.96
CA LEU A 58 -25.22 0.08 2.20
C LEU A 58 -25.54 0.49 0.74
N SER A 59 -26.81 0.46 0.33
CA SER A 59 -27.20 0.73 -1.06
C SER A 59 -26.79 2.13 -1.54
N ARG A 60 -26.82 3.15 -0.67
CA ARG A 60 -26.41 4.53 -1.00
C ARG A 60 -24.92 4.64 -1.32
N LEU A 61 -24.09 3.77 -0.74
CA LEU A 61 -22.63 3.74 -0.93
C LEU A 61 -22.21 2.91 -2.13
N SER A 62 -23.12 2.15 -2.76
CA SER A 62 -22.83 1.25 -3.88
C SER A 62 -22.19 1.96 -5.09
N ALA A 63 -22.39 3.28 -5.23
CA ALA A 63 -21.79 4.08 -6.29
C ALA A 63 -20.35 4.57 -5.96
N SER A 64 -19.91 4.51 -4.70
CA SER A 64 -18.60 5.03 -4.26
C SER A 64 -17.46 4.07 -4.59
N PRO A 65 -16.41 4.52 -5.32
CA PRO A 65 -15.20 3.71 -5.52
C PRO A 65 -14.42 3.44 -4.23
N SER A 66 -14.33 4.41 -3.32
CA SER A 66 -13.65 4.25 -2.03
C SER A 66 -14.32 3.17 -1.20
N PHE A 67 -15.66 3.17 -1.15
CA PHE A 67 -16.42 2.15 -0.43
C PHE A 67 -16.20 0.74 -1.02
N ALA A 68 -16.11 0.63 -2.35
CA ALA A 68 -15.78 -0.64 -2.99
C ALA A 68 -14.38 -1.13 -2.62
N PHE A 69 -13.40 -0.22 -2.53
CA PHE A 69 -12.05 -0.55 -2.10
C PHE A 69 -12.03 -1.01 -0.63
N GLU A 70 -12.62 -0.25 0.28
CA GLU A 70 -12.72 -0.62 1.71
C GLU A 70 -13.47 -1.94 1.92
N THR A 71 -14.53 -2.18 1.15
CA THR A 71 -15.27 -3.45 1.20
C THR A 71 -14.42 -4.61 0.71
N SER A 72 -13.61 -4.43 -0.33
CA SER A 72 -12.70 -5.47 -0.82
C SER A 72 -11.61 -5.81 0.20
N GLU A 73 -11.06 -4.81 0.90
CA GLU A 73 -10.09 -5.01 1.99
C GLU A 73 -10.74 -5.73 3.20
N LEU A 74 -11.98 -5.37 3.55
CA LEU A 74 -12.73 -6.07 4.61
C LEU A 74 -12.94 -7.55 4.24
N ILE A 75 -13.36 -7.85 3.00
CA ILE A 75 -13.50 -9.22 2.53
C ILE A 75 -12.16 -9.98 2.61
N ALA A 76 -11.06 -9.34 2.23
CA ALA A 76 -9.73 -9.94 2.33
C ALA A 76 -9.35 -10.28 3.79
N GLN A 77 -9.69 -9.39 4.74
CA GLN A 77 -9.49 -9.64 6.17
C GLN A 77 -10.34 -10.82 6.66
N LEU A 78 -11.62 -10.87 6.29
CA LEU A 78 -12.52 -11.98 6.65
C LEU A 78 -12.01 -13.32 6.10
N LYS A 79 -11.53 -13.35 4.86
CA LYS A 79 -10.91 -14.52 4.24
C LYS A 79 -9.63 -14.95 4.98
N SER A 80 -8.77 -14.01 5.33
CA SER A 80 -7.55 -14.29 6.11
C SER A 80 -7.86 -14.88 7.48
N ALA A 81 -8.99 -14.47 8.07
CA ALA A 81 -9.51 -15.02 9.31
C ALA A 81 -10.29 -16.34 9.09
N LYS A 82 -10.39 -16.84 7.85
CA LYS A 82 -11.19 -18.04 7.48
C LYS A 82 -12.67 -17.92 7.85
N VAL A 83 -13.23 -16.72 7.85
CA VAL A 83 -14.66 -16.48 8.09
C VAL A 83 -15.41 -16.62 6.77
N LYS A 84 -16.50 -17.39 6.77
CA LYS A 84 -17.39 -17.54 5.61
C LYS A 84 -18.60 -16.58 5.72
N PRO A 85 -19.26 -16.25 4.57
CA PRO A 85 -20.44 -15.39 4.59
C PRO A 85 -21.53 -15.87 5.55
N ASP A 86 -21.81 -17.18 5.61
CA ASP A 86 -22.82 -17.77 6.50
C ASP A 86 -22.46 -17.68 7.98
N GLU A 87 -21.17 -17.78 8.31
CA GLU A 87 -20.68 -17.64 9.67
C GLU A 87 -20.81 -16.18 10.14
N LEU A 88 -20.55 -15.23 9.23
CA LEU A 88 -20.74 -13.81 9.49
C LEU A 88 -22.21 -13.49 9.79
N LEU A 89 -23.14 -14.07 9.03
CA LEU A 89 -24.58 -13.95 9.32
C LEU A 89 -24.95 -14.51 10.69
N LYS A 90 -24.46 -15.70 11.03
CA LYS A 90 -24.71 -16.32 12.33
C LYS A 90 -24.20 -15.46 13.51
N ALA A 91 -23.00 -14.89 13.37
CA ALA A 91 -22.44 -13.99 14.38
C ALA A 91 -23.26 -12.71 14.60
N SER A 92 -24.10 -12.32 13.64
CA SER A 92 -24.95 -11.13 13.76
C SER A 92 -26.18 -11.28 14.66
N PHE A 93 -26.58 -12.51 15.04
CA PHE A 93 -27.83 -12.77 15.77
C PHE A 93 -27.91 -12.12 17.16
N GLY A 94 -26.78 -11.79 17.79
CA GLY A 94 -26.73 -11.07 19.07
C GLY A 94 -26.65 -9.55 18.95
N CYS A 95 -26.59 -9.00 17.72
CA CYS A 95 -26.36 -7.59 17.48
C CYS A 95 -27.65 -6.77 17.40
N ARG A 96 -27.53 -5.44 17.62
CA ARG A 96 -28.62 -4.48 17.38
C ARG A 96 -29.06 -4.53 15.91
N GLU A 97 -30.32 -4.22 15.63
CA GLU A 97 -30.94 -4.37 14.31
C GLU A 97 -30.17 -3.66 13.18
N ASN A 98 -29.74 -2.42 13.42
CA ASN A 98 -28.95 -1.66 12.42
C ASN A 98 -27.58 -2.30 12.12
N VAL A 99 -26.93 -2.90 13.13
CA VAL A 99 -25.65 -3.61 12.96
C VAL A 99 -25.90 -4.93 12.22
N ARG A 100 -26.94 -5.65 12.59
CA ARG A 100 -27.36 -6.89 11.90
C ARG A 100 -27.63 -6.63 10.41
N ALA A 101 -28.36 -5.55 10.08
CA ALA A 101 -28.63 -5.19 8.70
C ALA A 101 -27.35 -4.88 7.91
N LYS A 102 -26.38 -4.16 8.50
CA LYS A 102 -25.07 -3.92 7.87
C LYS A 102 -24.28 -5.21 7.64
N ILE A 103 -24.25 -6.09 8.65
CA ILE A 103 -23.54 -7.38 8.53
C ILE A 103 -24.21 -8.24 7.44
N ALA A 104 -25.52 -8.23 7.33
CA ALA A 104 -26.25 -8.94 6.27
C ALA A 104 -25.88 -8.42 4.87
N ASP A 105 -25.80 -7.10 4.70
CA ASP A 105 -25.34 -6.50 3.43
C ASP A 105 -23.90 -6.91 3.11
N VAL A 106 -22.99 -6.87 4.08
CA VAL A 106 -21.59 -7.31 3.90
C VAL A 106 -21.53 -8.79 3.54
N ALA A 107 -22.29 -9.64 4.21
CA ALA A 107 -22.33 -11.08 3.92
C ALA A 107 -22.86 -11.37 2.51
N LEU A 108 -23.87 -10.62 2.06
CA LEU A 108 -24.42 -10.70 0.71
C LEU A 108 -23.37 -10.31 -0.34
N ILE A 109 -22.67 -9.19 -0.13
CA ILE A 109 -21.60 -8.74 -1.04
C ILE A 109 -20.47 -9.75 -1.06
N PHE A 110 -20.05 -10.27 0.09
CA PHE A 110 -19.01 -11.27 0.20
C PHE A 110 -19.37 -12.57 -0.52
N GLY A 111 -20.59 -13.10 -0.32
CA GLY A 111 -21.07 -14.28 -1.03
C GLY A 111 -21.10 -14.10 -2.54
N ALA A 112 -21.55 -12.93 -3.01
CA ALA A 112 -21.55 -12.59 -4.43
C ALA A 112 -20.13 -12.46 -5.02
N TYR A 113 -19.18 -11.94 -4.23
CA TYR A 113 -17.78 -11.87 -4.63
C TYR A 113 -17.13 -13.26 -4.77
N GLU A 114 -17.33 -14.15 -3.81
CA GLU A 114 -16.85 -15.54 -3.90
C GLU A 114 -17.44 -16.28 -5.12
N LYS A 115 -18.74 -16.08 -5.37
CA LYS A 115 -19.42 -16.62 -6.56
C LYS A 115 -18.79 -16.08 -7.85
N PHE A 116 -18.55 -14.77 -7.92
CA PHE A 116 -17.90 -14.12 -9.06
C PHE A 116 -16.50 -14.70 -9.33
N LEU A 117 -15.67 -14.86 -8.30
CA LEU A 117 -14.33 -15.44 -8.44
C LEU A 117 -14.42 -16.87 -9.01
N LYS A 118 -15.31 -17.68 -8.46
CA LYS A 118 -15.51 -19.07 -8.90
C LYS A 118 -15.99 -19.15 -10.35
N GLU A 119 -16.98 -18.35 -10.75
CA GLU A 119 -17.52 -18.33 -12.11
C GLU A 119 -16.50 -17.88 -13.17
N LYS A 120 -15.57 -16.99 -12.77
CA LYS A 120 -14.53 -16.47 -13.65
C LYS A 120 -13.23 -17.29 -13.61
N GLY A 121 -13.12 -18.29 -12.75
CA GLY A 121 -11.88 -19.04 -12.53
C GLY A 121 -10.74 -18.15 -12.02
N LEU A 122 -11.08 -17.12 -11.26
CA LEU A 122 -10.14 -16.16 -10.68
C LEU A 122 -9.89 -16.47 -9.20
N THR A 123 -8.77 -16.00 -8.70
CA THR A 123 -8.48 -15.98 -7.26
C THR A 123 -8.04 -14.59 -6.85
N ASP A 124 -8.14 -14.25 -5.57
CA ASP A 124 -7.57 -13.03 -5.01
C ASP A 124 -6.32 -13.36 -4.18
N GLN A 125 -5.65 -12.33 -3.65
CA GLN A 125 -4.42 -12.51 -2.87
C GLN A 125 -4.62 -13.40 -1.64
N SER A 126 -5.78 -13.30 -0.98
CA SER A 126 -6.12 -14.17 0.16
C SER A 126 -6.36 -15.61 -0.27
N GLY A 127 -7.08 -15.82 -1.38
CA GLY A 127 -7.34 -17.14 -1.94
C GLY A 127 -6.07 -17.84 -2.46
N VAL A 128 -5.07 -17.06 -2.88
CA VAL A 128 -3.77 -17.62 -3.27
C VAL A 128 -3.08 -18.31 -2.09
N LEU A 129 -3.16 -17.77 -0.89
CA LEU A 129 -2.58 -18.39 0.30
C LEU A 129 -3.30 -19.70 0.71
N ASP A 130 -4.58 -19.83 0.38
CA ASP A 130 -5.36 -21.04 0.68
C ASP A 130 -4.90 -22.28 -0.06
N VAL A 131 -4.20 -22.13 -1.19
CA VAL A 131 -3.65 -23.28 -1.93
C VAL A 131 -2.31 -23.76 -1.39
N MET A 132 -1.64 -22.94 -0.56
CA MET A 132 -0.28 -23.23 -0.07
C MET A 132 -0.18 -24.55 0.70
N PRO A 133 -1.07 -24.91 1.62
CA PRO A 133 -1.00 -26.22 2.27
C PRO A 133 -0.95 -27.39 1.30
N SER A 134 -1.78 -27.38 0.26
CA SER A 134 -1.79 -28.44 -0.76
C SER A 134 -0.54 -28.46 -1.64
N LEU A 135 0.11 -27.31 -1.85
CA LEU A 135 1.38 -27.23 -2.57
C LEU A 135 2.53 -27.80 -1.73
N ILE A 136 2.56 -27.48 -0.43
CA ILE A 136 3.54 -28.01 0.53
C ILE A 136 3.47 -29.55 0.57
N GLU A 137 2.26 -30.12 0.69
CA GLU A 137 2.05 -31.55 0.74
C GLU A 137 2.55 -32.30 -0.50
N LYS A 138 2.60 -31.63 -1.67
CA LYS A 138 3.03 -32.20 -2.94
C LYS A 138 4.49 -31.92 -3.28
N ASP A 139 5.18 -31.05 -2.54
CA ASP A 139 6.54 -30.63 -2.84
C ASP A 139 7.57 -31.57 -2.24
N GLU A 140 8.04 -32.54 -3.01
CA GLU A 140 9.04 -33.52 -2.57
C GLU A 140 10.42 -32.91 -2.22
N LYS A 141 10.78 -31.76 -2.84
CA LYS A 141 12.01 -31.02 -2.48
C LYS A 141 11.85 -30.41 -1.09
N LEU A 142 10.72 -29.77 -0.84
CA LEU A 142 10.44 -29.10 0.43
C LEU A 142 10.35 -30.13 1.60
N LYS A 143 9.80 -31.31 1.36
CA LYS A 143 9.74 -32.37 2.38
C LYS A 143 11.11 -32.83 2.90
N LYS A 144 12.15 -32.70 2.08
CA LYS A 144 13.52 -33.06 2.41
C LYS A 144 14.35 -31.88 2.89
N SER A 145 13.74 -30.69 3.04
CA SER A 145 14.44 -29.47 3.40
C SER A 145 14.24 -29.13 4.86
N ASP A 146 15.23 -28.41 5.41
CA ASP A 146 15.09 -27.70 6.68
C ASP A 146 14.51 -26.32 6.41
N VAL A 147 13.40 -25.99 7.07
CA VAL A 147 12.66 -24.74 6.86
C VAL A 147 12.79 -23.83 8.08
N PHE A 148 13.14 -22.58 7.81
CA PHE A 148 13.26 -21.54 8.82
C PHE A 148 12.22 -20.46 8.55
N ILE A 149 11.37 -20.17 9.55
CA ILE A 149 10.35 -19.10 9.49
C ILE A 149 10.83 -17.93 10.33
N VAL A 150 10.95 -16.75 9.70
CA VAL A 150 11.50 -15.55 10.32
C VAL A 150 10.62 -14.34 10.00
N GLY A 151 10.52 -13.38 10.93
CA GLY A 151 9.92 -12.07 10.67
C GLY A 151 8.41 -11.96 10.88
N PHE A 152 7.79 -12.93 11.53
CA PHE A 152 6.39 -12.85 11.92
C PHE A 152 6.23 -12.28 13.34
N SER A 153 5.39 -11.26 13.47
CA SER A 153 4.96 -10.68 14.77
C SER A 153 3.52 -11.03 15.12
N SER A 154 2.70 -11.31 14.12
CA SER A 154 1.29 -11.69 14.27
C SER A 154 0.94 -12.80 13.29
N VAL A 155 -0.17 -13.46 13.51
CA VAL A 155 -0.64 -14.56 12.65
C VAL A 155 -2.12 -14.42 12.30
N THR A 156 -2.42 -14.79 11.06
CA THR A 156 -3.79 -15.05 10.62
C THR A 156 -4.08 -16.56 10.73
N LYS A 157 -5.35 -16.95 10.71
CA LYS A 157 -5.70 -18.37 10.66
C LYS A 157 -5.11 -19.10 9.45
N GLN A 158 -5.01 -18.40 8.30
CA GLN A 158 -4.33 -18.92 7.11
C GLN A 158 -2.84 -19.22 7.37
N THR A 159 -2.13 -18.26 7.96
CA THR A 159 -0.71 -18.43 8.31
C THR A 159 -0.51 -19.57 9.31
N CYS A 160 -1.39 -19.68 10.31
CA CYS A 160 -1.37 -20.80 11.27
C CYS A 160 -1.49 -22.15 10.56
N GLU A 161 -2.38 -22.26 9.59
CA GLU A 161 -2.59 -23.50 8.82
C GLU A 161 -1.37 -23.86 7.97
N ILE A 162 -0.77 -22.88 7.33
CA ILE A 162 0.47 -23.04 6.55
C ILE A 162 1.60 -23.57 7.46
N ILE A 163 1.83 -22.93 8.61
CA ILE A 163 2.88 -23.33 9.56
C ILE A 163 2.62 -24.74 10.11
N LYS A 164 1.37 -25.07 10.45
CA LYS A 164 0.99 -26.42 10.87
C LYS A 164 1.26 -27.46 9.79
N THR A 165 1.01 -27.15 8.54
CA THR A 165 1.26 -28.05 7.40
C THR A 165 2.76 -28.22 7.19
N LEU A 166 3.55 -27.14 7.24
CA LEU A 166 5.01 -27.21 7.18
C LEU A 166 5.55 -28.13 8.27
N GLY A 167 5.13 -27.94 9.54
CA GLY A 167 5.60 -28.76 10.65
C GLY A 167 5.29 -30.26 10.51
N LYS A 168 4.32 -30.63 9.67
CA LYS A 168 3.99 -32.05 9.38
C LYS A 168 4.75 -32.61 8.19
N CYS A 169 5.16 -31.77 7.27
CA CYS A 169 5.63 -32.22 5.96
C CYS A 169 7.14 -32.12 5.76
N VAL A 170 7.81 -31.14 6.39
CA VAL A 170 9.23 -30.87 6.18
C VAL A 170 10.12 -31.71 7.09
N SER A 171 11.41 -31.84 6.74
CA SER A 171 12.42 -32.58 7.53
C SER A 171 12.60 -31.95 8.90
N SER A 172 12.79 -30.65 8.97
CA SER A 172 12.80 -29.88 10.21
C SER A 172 12.18 -28.50 10.01
N LEU A 173 11.51 -27.96 11.04
CA LEU A 173 10.92 -26.64 11.04
C LEU A 173 11.43 -25.85 12.24
N SER A 174 12.15 -24.78 11.98
CA SER A 174 12.59 -23.81 12.98
C SER A 174 11.81 -22.51 12.83
N VAL A 175 11.12 -22.08 13.88
CA VAL A 175 10.33 -20.84 13.86
C VAL A 175 10.92 -19.85 14.85
N PHE A 176 11.30 -18.67 14.36
CA PHE A 176 11.81 -17.58 15.18
C PHE A 176 10.66 -16.67 15.60
N ALA A 177 10.38 -16.65 16.88
CA ALA A 177 9.34 -15.82 17.48
C ALA A 177 9.95 -14.92 18.56
N CYS A 178 9.60 -13.64 18.53
CA CYS A 178 9.95 -12.73 19.63
C CYS A 178 8.97 -12.97 20.79
N ARG A 179 9.50 -12.97 22.00
CA ARG A 179 8.73 -13.00 23.24
C ARG A 179 8.95 -11.67 23.97
N GLY A 180 7.87 -10.98 24.32
CA GLY A 180 7.92 -9.87 25.24
C GLY A 180 7.86 -10.35 26.69
N ASP A 181 8.54 -9.66 27.59
CA ASP A 181 8.56 -9.99 29.03
C ASP A 181 7.22 -9.70 29.72
N ASN A 182 6.39 -8.86 29.11
CA ASN A 182 5.07 -8.52 29.63
C ASN A 182 3.99 -9.42 29.00
N GLU A 183 2.93 -9.69 29.76
CA GLU A 183 1.75 -10.43 29.31
C GLU A 183 0.93 -9.69 28.23
N ASN A 184 1.56 -8.82 27.46
CA ASN A 184 0.91 -8.14 26.38
C ASN A 184 0.52 -9.14 25.29
N LEU A 185 -0.77 -9.45 25.24
CA LEU A 185 -1.37 -10.48 24.38
C LEU A 185 -0.98 -10.32 22.89
N TYR A 186 -0.86 -9.09 22.41
CA TYR A 186 -0.55 -8.82 21.02
C TYR A 186 0.90 -9.15 20.64
N VAL A 187 1.86 -8.88 21.52
CA VAL A 187 3.27 -9.18 21.27
C VAL A 187 3.53 -10.69 21.32
N ASN A 188 2.80 -11.40 22.15
CA ASN A 188 2.98 -12.83 22.39
C ASN A 188 2.08 -13.73 21.55
N GLU A 189 1.19 -13.18 20.70
CA GLU A 189 0.24 -13.97 19.91
C GLU A 189 0.94 -15.03 19.05
N PHE A 190 1.96 -14.61 18.28
CA PHE A 190 2.73 -15.52 17.44
C PHE A 190 3.51 -16.56 18.26
N TYR A 191 4.18 -16.11 19.33
CA TYR A 191 4.90 -16.99 20.26
C TYR A 191 3.96 -18.03 20.89
N ASN A 192 2.81 -17.62 21.38
CA ASN A 192 1.81 -18.50 21.98
C ASN A 192 1.30 -19.54 20.98
N PHE A 193 1.02 -19.10 19.74
CA PHE A 193 0.63 -20.03 18.68
C PHE A 193 1.72 -21.06 18.40
N VAL A 194 2.97 -20.66 18.16
CA VAL A 194 4.09 -21.57 17.88
C VAL A 194 4.32 -22.52 19.06
N SER A 195 4.27 -22.00 20.29
CA SER A 195 4.43 -22.78 21.51
C SER A 195 3.34 -23.82 21.73
N SER A 196 2.17 -23.66 21.10
CA SER A 196 1.04 -24.61 21.17
C SER A 196 1.15 -25.74 20.13
N LEU A 197 2.15 -25.70 19.24
CA LEU A 197 2.32 -26.74 18.23
C LEU A 197 2.79 -28.05 18.86
N PRO A 198 2.32 -29.22 18.38
CA PRO A 198 2.77 -30.52 18.86
C PRO A 198 4.29 -30.69 18.69
N SER A 199 4.93 -31.28 19.68
CA SER A 199 6.40 -31.58 19.63
C SER A 199 7.29 -30.35 19.47
N CYS A 200 6.84 -29.19 19.95
CA CYS A 200 7.64 -27.97 19.88
C CYS A 200 8.69 -27.97 21.01
N GLU A 201 9.97 -28.00 20.63
CA GLU A 201 11.07 -27.69 21.53
C GLU A 201 11.35 -26.21 21.55
N LYS A 202 11.45 -25.62 22.74
CA LYS A 202 11.75 -24.20 22.93
C LYS A 202 13.24 -24.05 23.18
N LYS A 203 13.86 -23.16 22.40
CA LYS A 203 15.26 -22.79 22.58
C LYS A 203 15.37 -21.27 22.62
N ASP A 204 15.80 -20.75 23.77
CA ASP A 204 16.04 -19.32 23.90
C ASP A 204 17.33 -18.97 23.16
N VAL A 205 17.21 -18.06 22.21
CA VAL A 205 18.35 -17.47 21.50
C VAL A 205 18.60 -16.10 22.14
N LYS A 206 19.71 -16.00 22.87
CA LYS A 206 20.13 -14.69 23.38
C LYS A 206 20.54 -13.81 22.18
N THR A 207 19.86 -12.70 22.02
CA THR A 207 20.34 -11.61 21.16
C THR A 207 21.61 -11.03 21.76
N GLU A 208 22.49 -10.49 20.91
CA GLU A 208 23.63 -9.71 21.40
C GLU A 208 23.14 -8.68 22.41
N SER A 209 23.86 -8.57 23.53
CA SER A 209 23.48 -7.72 24.66
C SER A 209 23.17 -6.30 24.16
N LEU A 210 21.94 -5.88 24.35
CA LEU A 210 21.59 -4.46 24.21
C LEU A 210 22.38 -3.68 25.23
N LEU A 211 22.65 -2.40 24.94
CA LEU A 211 23.21 -1.51 25.95
C LEU A 211 22.28 -1.54 27.20
N PRO A 212 22.83 -1.56 28.42
CA PRO A 212 22.02 -1.64 29.65
C PRO A 212 20.92 -0.58 29.70
N GLU A 213 21.15 0.58 29.15
CA GLU A 213 20.19 1.68 29.07
C GLU A 213 19.02 1.34 28.11
N ALA A 214 19.32 0.69 26.98
CA ALA A 214 18.28 0.28 26.03
C ALA A 214 17.45 -0.87 26.61
N GLU A 215 18.07 -1.78 27.34
CA GLU A 215 17.38 -2.88 28.03
C GLU A 215 16.45 -2.34 29.14
N ALA A 216 16.92 -1.39 29.94
CA ALA A 216 16.12 -0.70 30.96
C ALA A 216 14.95 0.08 30.33
N LEU A 217 15.17 0.76 29.20
CA LEU A 217 14.11 1.47 28.48
C LEU A 217 13.06 0.50 27.95
N LEU A 218 13.48 -0.59 27.29
CA LEU A 218 12.57 -1.58 26.73
C LEU A 218 11.74 -2.28 27.78
N SER A 219 12.34 -2.65 28.92
CA SER A 219 11.64 -3.30 30.03
C SER A 219 10.66 -2.38 30.75
N GLY A 220 10.95 -1.08 30.81
CA GLY A 220 10.13 -0.09 31.52
C GLY A 220 9.10 0.66 30.68
N LEU A 221 9.22 0.68 29.34
CA LEU A 221 8.45 1.58 28.49
C LEU A 221 6.92 1.36 28.58
N PHE A 222 6.48 0.14 28.83
CA PHE A 222 5.06 -0.22 28.91
C PHE A 222 4.65 -0.78 30.28
N ASP A 223 5.56 -0.74 31.27
CA ASP A 223 5.29 -1.23 32.63
C ASP A 223 5.51 -0.12 33.66
N HIS A 224 4.39 0.47 34.09
CA HIS A 224 4.41 1.55 35.08
C HIS A 224 4.93 1.11 36.45
N SER A 225 5.03 -0.17 36.75
CA SER A 225 5.54 -0.69 38.03
C SER A 225 7.05 -0.60 38.15
N ILE A 226 7.77 -0.44 37.05
CA ILE A 226 9.25 -0.44 37.00
C ILE A 226 9.84 0.95 37.21
N PHE A 227 9.04 2.01 37.17
CA PHE A 227 9.49 3.41 37.32
C PHE A 227 10.26 3.74 38.61
N GLN A 228 10.23 2.88 39.60
CA GLN A 228 10.90 3.10 40.87
C GLN A 228 12.40 2.74 40.92
N LYS A 229 12.95 2.12 39.91
CA LYS A 229 14.36 1.65 39.89
C LYS A 229 15.31 2.45 39.00
N ALA A 230 14.87 3.49 38.32
CA ALA A 230 15.68 4.21 37.36
C ALA A 230 16.55 5.28 38.04
N GLY A 231 17.52 4.84 38.80
CA GLY A 231 18.71 5.67 39.16
C GLY A 231 19.80 5.63 38.09
N LEU A 232 19.52 5.12 36.90
CA LEU A 232 20.46 5.04 35.79
C LEU A 232 20.44 6.37 35.02
N TYR A 233 21.39 7.22 35.33
CA TYR A 233 21.71 8.37 34.48
C TYR A 233 22.42 7.85 33.24
N SER A 234 21.83 8.01 32.07
CA SER A 234 22.46 7.67 30.81
C SER A 234 22.70 8.92 29.98
N ASP A 235 23.90 9.09 29.49
CA ASP A 235 24.26 10.12 28.50
C ASP A 235 23.99 9.67 27.05
N LYS A 236 23.36 8.51 26.88
CA LYS A 236 23.05 7.90 25.58
C LYS A 236 21.58 8.01 25.18
N VAL A 237 20.72 8.36 26.10
CA VAL A 237 19.29 8.56 25.86
C VAL A 237 18.94 10.02 26.14
N HIS A 238 18.53 10.73 25.10
CA HIS A 238 18.15 12.13 25.19
C HIS A 238 16.69 12.29 24.77
N ILE A 239 15.96 13.11 25.52
CA ILE A 239 14.60 13.50 25.16
C ILE A 239 14.65 14.97 24.77
N PHE A 240 14.15 15.28 23.61
CA PHE A 240 14.02 16.63 23.09
C PHE A 240 12.55 16.90 22.75
N GLU A 241 12.00 17.99 23.24
CA GLU A 241 10.67 18.47 22.89
C GLU A 241 10.81 19.75 22.07
N GLY A 242 10.39 19.69 20.80
CA GLY A 242 10.34 20.86 19.91
C GLY A 242 8.99 21.57 19.99
N ASN A 243 8.93 22.85 19.60
CA ASN A 243 7.66 23.58 19.50
C ASN A 243 6.76 23.03 18.40
N ASN A 244 7.35 22.33 17.44
CA ASN A 244 6.67 21.70 16.31
C ASN A 244 7.54 20.60 15.69
N VAL A 245 6.97 19.80 14.80
CA VAL A 245 7.66 18.68 14.12
C VAL A 245 8.91 19.15 13.36
N ARG A 246 8.92 20.37 12.84
CA ARG A 246 10.10 20.93 12.15
C ARG A 246 11.29 21.07 13.10
N ASP A 247 11.06 21.59 14.30
CA ASP A 247 12.11 21.78 15.31
C ASP A 247 12.71 20.44 15.74
N GLU A 248 11.89 19.40 15.84
CA GLU A 248 12.33 18.04 16.18
C GLU A 248 13.23 17.46 15.08
N ILE A 249 12.82 17.60 13.80
CA ILE A 249 13.61 17.13 12.66
C ILE A 249 14.92 17.92 12.54
N GLU A 250 14.86 19.23 12.76
CA GLU A 250 16.04 20.10 12.71
C GLU A 250 17.04 19.76 13.83
N PHE A 251 16.53 19.48 15.02
CA PHE A 251 17.37 18.99 16.12
C PHE A 251 18.05 17.67 15.76
N ALA A 252 17.31 16.72 15.20
CA ALA A 252 17.88 15.44 14.75
C ALA A 252 18.98 15.65 13.69
N ALA A 253 18.76 16.52 12.69
CA ALA A 253 19.74 16.83 11.67
C ALA A 253 21.02 17.46 12.28
N LYS A 254 20.88 18.39 13.23
CA LYS A 254 22.00 18.99 13.96
C LYS A 254 22.78 17.95 14.74
N GLN A 255 22.09 17.05 15.45
CA GLN A 255 22.74 15.98 16.23
C GLN A 255 23.50 15.00 15.33
N ILE A 256 22.90 14.59 14.22
CA ILE A 256 23.57 13.72 13.23
C ILE A 256 24.83 14.40 12.73
N THR A 257 24.73 15.63 12.27
CA THR A 257 25.88 16.40 11.75
C THR A 257 26.98 16.56 12.82
N TYR A 258 26.59 16.90 14.06
CA TYR A 258 27.53 17.01 15.18
C TYR A 258 28.28 15.70 15.45
N LEU A 259 27.57 14.58 15.49
CA LEU A 259 28.14 13.26 15.77
C LEU A 259 29.07 12.79 14.65
N VAL A 260 28.70 13.06 13.39
CA VAL A 260 29.57 12.73 12.24
C VAL A 260 30.85 13.54 12.27
N ILE A 261 30.76 14.86 12.45
CA ILE A 261 31.92 15.75 12.41
C ILE A 261 32.83 15.57 13.62
N ASN A 262 32.26 15.49 14.83
CA ASN A 262 33.03 15.56 16.06
C ASN A 262 33.31 14.22 16.72
N LYS A 263 32.55 13.17 16.39
CA LYS A 263 32.65 11.83 17.02
C LYS A 263 33.02 10.73 16.05
N GLY A 264 33.17 11.04 14.74
CA GLY A 264 33.62 10.10 13.73
C GLY A 264 32.57 9.05 13.31
N TYR A 265 31.29 9.28 13.61
CA TYR A 265 30.20 8.44 13.10
C TYR A 265 30.05 8.61 11.58
N ARG A 266 29.48 7.59 10.93
CA ARG A 266 29.11 7.67 9.51
C ARG A 266 27.61 7.94 9.40
N TYR A 267 27.18 8.59 8.36
CA TYR A 267 25.74 8.80 8.10
C TYR A 267 24.93 7.50 8.05
N SER A 268 25.55 6.40 7.63
CA SER A 268 24.94 5.06 7.63
C SER A 268 24.70 4.47 9.02
N ASP A 269 25.26 5.07 10.07
CA ASP A 269 25.13 4.58 11.45
C ASP A 269 23.86 5.14 12.13
N PHE A 270 23.11 6.03 11.44
CA PHE A 270 21.92 6.67 11.97
C PHE A 270 20.64 6.15 11.32
N CYS A 271 19.57 6.10 12.10
CA CYS A 271 18.22 5.82 11.65
C CYS A 271 17.24 6.85 12.24
N LEU A 272 16.49 7.54 11.40
CA LEU A 272 15.40 8.42 11.82
C LEU A 272 14.07 7.67 11.69
N ALA A 273 13.42 7.38 12.82
CA ALA A 273 12.09 6.79 12.85
C ALA A 273 11.03 7.87 13.12
N VAL A 274 9.98 7.90 12.31
CA VAL A 274 8.88 8.85 12.43
C VAL A 274 7.53 8.12 12.40
N GLY A 275 6.58 8.57 13.20
CA GLY A 275 5.27 7.92 13.28
C GLY A 275 4.43 8.04 12.00
N ASN A 276 4.58 9.13 11.23
CA ASN A 276 3.89 9.35 9.96
C ASN A 276 4.87 9.90 8.91
N LEU A 277 5.59 9.01 8.26
CA LEU A 277 6.58 9.38 7.24
C LEU A 277 5.97 10.18 6.08
N PRO A 278 4.82 9.83 5.48
CA PRO A 278 4.21 10.62 4.42
C PRO A 278 3.94 12.09 4.79
N ALA A 279 3.49 12.35 6.01
CA ALA A 279 3.22 13.72 6.48
C ALA A 279 4.51 14.52 6.72
N SER A 280 5.58 13.89 7.18
CA SER A 280 6.84 14.56 7.55
C SER A 280 7.85 14.64 6.41
N LYS A 281 7.66 13.91 5.33
CA LYS A 281 8.61 13.73 4.22
C LYS A 281 9.17 15.04 3.66
N LEU A 282 8.32 15.98 3.31
CA LEU A 282 8.75 17.23 2.70
C LEU A 282 9.61 18.06 3.67
N GLN A 283 9.27 18.02 4.96
CA GLN A 283 10.06 18.71 6.00
C GLN A 283 11.41 18.02 6.21
N ILE A 284 11.41 16.66 6.27
CA ILE A 284 12.66 15.89 6.37
C ILE A 284 13.57 16.20 5.20
N LYS A 285 13.03 16.10 3.96
CA LYS A 285 13.80 16.40 2.75
C LYS A 285 14.43 17.79 2.82
N LYS A 286 13.61 18.83 3.06
CA LYS A 286 14.09 20.21 3.08
C LYS A 286 15.17 20.42 4.15
N ILE A 287 14.93 19.93 5.36
CA ILE A 287 15.85 20.15 6.49
C ILE A 287 17.16 19.36 6.25
N PHE A 288 17.08 18.10 5.80
CA PHE A 288 18.28 17.30 5.56
C PHE A 288 19.09 17.85 4.38
N ASP A 289 18.44 18.38 3.34
CA ASP A 289 19.12 19.10 2.24
C ASP A 289 19.79 20.39 2.78
N ASP A 290 19.12 21.18 3.62
CA ASP A 290 19.66 22.41 4.23
C ASP A 290 20.90 22.10 5.12
N TYR A 291 20.92 20.97 5.81
CA TYR A 291 22.05 20.52 6.65
C TYR A 291 23.04 19.60 5.93
N SER A 292 22.84 19.37 4.62
CA SER A 292 23.66 18.45 3.80
C SER A 292 23.79 17.04 4.41
N VAL A 293 22.71 16.54 5.03
CA VAL A 293 22.63 15.20 5.60
C VAL A 293 22.12 14.24 4.51
N PRO A 294 22.98 13.35 3.98
CA PRO A 294 22.54 12.35 3.01
C PRO A 294 21.64 11.32 3.68
N TYR A 295 20.53 10.98 3.06
CA TYR A 295 19.58 9.99 3.60
C TYR A 295 18.97 9.13 2.52
N PHE A 296 18.52 7.95 2.93
CA PHE A 296 17.68 7.07 2.13
C PHE A 296 16.31 6.92 2.80
N SER A 297 15.25 7.03 2.02
CA SER A 297 13.87 6.80 2.49
C SER A 297 13.27 5.62 1.73
N ASP A 298 12.80 4.60 2.46
CA ASP A 298 12.13 3.40 1.90
C ASP A 298 10.64 3.69 1.58
N GLU A 299 10.31 4.92 1.22
CA GLU A 299 8.95 5.28 0.91
C GLU A 299 8.59 4.96 -0.54
N LYS A 300 7.44 4.33 -0.71
CA LYS A 300 6.84 4.14 -2.04
C LYS A 300 6.17 5.43 -2.50
N HIS A 301 6.64 5.97 -3.60
CA HIS A 301 5.96 7.10 -4.24
C HIS A 301 4.66 6.64 -4.88
N SER A 302 3.57 7.35 -4.61
CA SER A 302 2.32 7.09 -5.31
C SER A 302 2.46 7.45 -6.79
N LEU A 303 2.19 6.52 -7.66
CA LEU A 303 2.19 6.77 -9.11
C LEU A 303 1.20 7.89 -9.49
N SER A 304 0.13 8.07 -8.70
CA SER A 304 -0.87 9.14 -8.92
C SER A 304 -0.30 10.56 -8.77
N SER A 305 0.85 10.73 -8.12
CA SER A 305 1.54 12.02 -8.02
C SER A 305 2.40 12.36 -9.24
N HIS A 306 2.72 11.35 -10.06
CA HIS A 306 3.54 11.53 -11.27
C HIS A 306 2.79 12.37 -12.32
N PRO A 307 3.42 13.35 -12.97
CA PRO A 307 2.74 14.22 -13.93
C PRO A 307 1.97 13.47 -15.02
N LEU A 308 2.53 12.40 -15.59
CA LEU A 308 1.86 11.59 -16.61
C LEU A 308 0.60 10.90 -16.07
N ALA A 309 0.66 10.34 -14.87
CA ALA A 309 -0.51 9.72 -14.25
C ALA A 309 -1.59 10.76 -13.94
N ARG A 310 -1.21 11.94 -13.45
CA ARG A 310 -2.14 13.06 -13.22
C ARG A 310 -2.79 13.53 -14.52
N LEU A 311 -2.01 13.69 -15.58
CA LEU A 311 -2.51 14.04 -16.91
C LEU A 311 -3.57 13.04 -17.37
N THR A 312 -3.25 11.76 -17.33
CA THR A 312 -4.16 10.67 -17.69
C THR A 312 -5.44 10.70 -16.89
N ILE A 313 -5.32 10.76 -15.56
CA ILE A 313 -6.48 10.75 -14.64
C ILE A 313 -7.37 11.95 -14.90
N SER A 314 -6.81 13.16 -15.11
CA SER A 314 -7.61 14.37 -15.34
C SER A 314 -8.34 14.33 -16.68
N VAL A 315 -7.70 13.86 -17.76
CA VAL A 315 -8.38 13.67 -19.06
C VAL A 315 -9.52 12.67 -18.95
N LEU A 316 -9.28 11.54 -18.29
CA LEU A 316 -10.30 10.51 -18.12
C LEU A 316 -11.47 10.98 -17.25
N LYS A 317 -11.21 11.74 -16.18
CA LYS A 317 -12.24 12.35 -15.36
C LYS A 317 -13.03 13.40 -16.13
N ALA A 318 -12.35 14.24 -16.91
CA ALA A 318 -13.01 15.22 -17.78
C ALA A 318 -13.95 14.52 -18.78
N ALA A 319 -13.49 13.42 -19.41
CA ALA A 319 -14.32 12.65 -20.32
C ALA A 319 -15.51 11.97 -19.62
N ALA A 320 -15.28 11.34 -18.45
CA ALA A 320 -16.33 10.63 -17.71
C ALA A 320 -17.44 11.54 -17.17
N ARG A 321 -17.12 12.83 -16.94
CA ARG A 321 -18.04 13.85 -16.43
C ARG A 321 -18.59 14.80 -17.50
N GLY A 322 -18.37 14.48 -18.77
CA GLY A 322 -18.91 15.29 -19.86
C GLY A 322 -18.21 16.65 -20.02
N GLY A 323 -16.93 16.74 -19.68
CA GLY A 323 -16.13 17.96 -19.85
C GLY A 323 -16.02 18.80 -18.57
N ASP A 324 -15.85 18.17 -17.42
CA ASP A 324 -15.60 18.87 -16.14
C ASP A 324 -14.49 19.90 -16.28
N LEU A 325 -14.83 21.18 -16.07
CA LEU A 325 -13.94 22.31 -16.36
C LEU A 325 -12.73 22.35 -15.41
N ASP A 326 -12.87 21.88 -14.18
CA ASP A 326 -11.76 21.84 -13.23
C ASP A 326 -10.75 20.77 -13.62
N GLU A 327 -11.21 19.62 -14.11
CA GLU A 327 -10.32 18.62 -14.68
C GLU A 327 -9.67 19.07 -15.98
N ILE A 328 -10.36 19.83 -16.83
CA ILE A 328 -9.78 20.49 -18.03
C ILE A 328 -8.66 21.44 -17.61
N LYS A 329 -8.88 22.29 -16.60
CA LYS A 329 -7.84 23.17 -16.05
C LYS A 329 -6.64 22.38 -15.50
N ASN A 330 -6.89 21.27 -14.81
CA ASN A 330 -5.83 20.39 -14.32
C ASN A 330 -4.97 19.81 -15.45
N VAL A 331 -5.57 19.50 -16.61
CA VAL A 331 -4.84 19.10 -17.82
C VAL A 331 -4.00 20.24 -18.36
N ILE A 332 -4.56 21.43 -18.51
CA ILE A 332 -3.86 22.61 -19.04
C ILE A 332 -2.64 22.98 -18.16
N LEU A 333 -2.78 22.89 -16.86
CA LEU A 333 -1.71 23.20 -15.89
C LEU A 333 -0.68 22.08 -15.73
N ASN A 334 -0.86 20.96 -16.42
CA ASN A 334 0.10 19.85 -16.35
C ASN A 334 1.31 20.14 -17.26
N PRO A 335 2.55 20.09 -16.75
CA PRO A 335 3.74 20.42 -17.54
C PRO A 335 3.95 19.51 -18.74
N LEU A 336 3.46 18.28 -18.71
CA LEU A 336 3.51 17.38 -19.87
C LEU A 336 2.50 17.74 -20.98
N PHE A 337 1.51 18.57 -20.69
CA PHE A 337 0.55 19.06 -21.68
C PHE A 337 0.97 20.43 -22.23
N ILE A 338 1.31 21.37 -21.36
CA ILE A 338 1.88 22.68 -21.69
C ILE A 338 3.09 22.88 -20.77
N SER A 339 4.29 22.83 -21.36
CA SER A 339 5.55 22.95 -20.60
C SER A 339 5.79 24.38 -20.08
N ASP A 340 5.45 25.39 -20.87
CA ASP A 340 5.58 26.80 -20.45
C ASP A 340 4.44 27.19 -19.50
N ARG A 341 4.80 27.48 -18.26
CA ARG A 341 3.85 27.89 -17.22
C ARG A 341 3.07 29.15 -17.57
N LYS A 342 3.72 30.12 -18.21
CA LYS A 342 3.08 31.39 -18.61
C LYS A 342 1.97 31.14 -19.62
N THR A 343 2.24 30.33 -20.65
CA THR A 343 1.26 29.93 -21.66
C THR A 343 0.08 29.18 -21.04
N ALA A 344 0.34 28.27 -20.07
CA ALA A 344 -0.72 27.57 -19.34
C ALA A 344 -1.60 28.54 -18.53
N ASP A 345 -0.98 29.49 -17.82
CA ASP A 345 -1.70 30.50 -17.03
C ASP A 345 -2.50 31.45 -17.95
N ASP A 346 -1.99 31.84 -19.13
CA ASP A 346 -2.70 32.68 -20.09
C ASP A 346 -3.89 31.89 -20.68
N PHE A 347 -3.77 30.61 -20.95
CA PHE A 347 -4.90 29.81 -21.38
C PHE A 347 -5.99 29.76 -20.28
N ILE A 348 -5.63 29.59 -19.03
CA ILE A 348 -6.59 29.62 -17.91
C ILE A 348 -7.27 31.00 -17.80
N LYS A 349 -6.53 32.09 -17.98
CA LYS A 349 -7.10 33.44 -18.00
C LYS A 349 -8.14 33.62 -19.12
N ILE A 350 -7.87 33.09 -20.32
CA ILE A 350 -8.82 33.13 -21.44
C ILE A 350 -10.13 32.42 -21.06
N LEU A 351 -10.04 31.22 -20.47
CA LEU A 351 -11.20 30.48 -20.03
C LEU A 351 -12.01 31.21 -18.94
N THR A 352 -11.31 31.85 -18.02
CA THR A 352 -11.95 32.55 -16.90
C THR A 352 -12.56 33.87 -17.32
N LYS A 353 -11.80 34.69 -18.08
CA LYS A 353 -12.25 36.02 -18.57
C LYS A 353 -13.50 35.91 -19.44
N ASN A 354 -13.60 34.87 -20.26
CA ASN A 354 -14.72 34.66 -21.16
C ASN A 354 -15.81 33.77 -20.56
N SER A 355 -15.74 33.44 -19.24
CA SER A 355 -16.71 32.59 -18.55
C SER A 355 -17.03 31.30 -19.32
N VAL A 356 -15.98 30.67 -19.87
CA VAL A 356 -16.11 29.47 -20.70
C VAL A 356 -16.69 28.34 -19.89
N THR A 357 -17.81 27.79 -20.34
CA THR A 357 -18.42 26.59 -19.78
C THR A 357 -17.86 25.33 -20.42
N ALA A 358 -18.02 24.17 -19.77
CA ALA A 358 -17.63 22.88 -20.34
C ALA A 358 -18.23 22.63 -21.73
N LYS A 359 -19.51 22.98 -21.91
CA LYS A 359 -20.22 22.86 -23.20
C LYS A 359 -19.57 23.73 -24.28
N LEU A 360 -19.25 24.97 -23.96
CA LEU A 360 -18.62 25.91 -24.89
C LEU A 360 -17.18 25.48 -25.23
N PHE A 361 -16.41 24.99 -24.20
CA PHE A 361 -15.06 24.45 -24.44
C PHE A 361 -15.07 23.29 -25.44
N LEU A 362 -16.07 22.41 -25.36
CA LEU A 362 -16.19 21.25 -26.25
C LEU A 362 -16.95 21.56 -27.57
N SER A 363 -17.49 22.76 -27.76
CA SER A 363 -18.21 23.15 -28.99
C SER A 363 -17.24 23.55 -30.09
N ASP A 364 -17.76 23.69 -31.31
CA ASP A 364 -17.01 24.23 -32.44
C ASP A 364 -17.04 25.76 -32.47
N GLU A 365 -17.85 26.38 -31.62
CA GLU A 365 -18.01 27.83 -31.48
C GLU A 365 -16.92 28.47 -30.61
N PHE A 366 -15.93 27.72 -30.14
CA PHE A 366 -14.85 28.25 -29.33
C PHE A 366 -13.89 29.08 -30.21
N SER A 367 -13.87 30.38 -30.01
CA SER A 367 -13.05 31.34 -30.80
C SER A 367 -12.42 32.43 -29.91
N PHE A 368 -12.03 32.08 -28.68
CA PHE A 368 -11.52 33.06 -27.72
C PHE A 368 -10.01 33.29 -27.77
N SER A 369 -9.28 32.63 -28.67
CA SER A 369 -7.84 32.83 -28.83
C SER A 369 -7.44 32.76 -30.30
N ASP A 370 -6.68 33.77 -30.72
CA ASP A 370 -6.01 33.78 -32.01
C ASP A 370 -4.66 33.06 -31.98
N ASP A 371 -4.22 32.61 -30.81
CA ASP A 371 -3.00 31.84 -30.63
C ASP A 371 -3.21 30.40 -31.14
N ILE A 372 -2.46 30.08 -32.21
CA ILE A 372 -2.53 28.79 -32.90
C ILE A 372 -2.14 27.64 -31.94
N TYR A 373 -1.16 27.85 -31.05
CA TYR A 373 -0.72 26.85 -30.12
C TYR A 373 -1.80 26.53 -29.09
N ILE A 374 -2.40 27.56 -28.46
CA ILE A 374 -3.49 27.40 -27.50
C ILE A 374 -4.71 26.73 -28.16
N SER A 375 -5.06 27.13 -29.36
CA SER A 375 -6.16 26.56 -30.14
C SER A 375 -5.89 25.09 -30.48
N GLY A 376 -4.68 24.73 -30.87
CA GLY A 376 -4.27 23.36 -31.15
C GLY A 376 -4.32 22.46 -29.89
N LYS A 377 -3.82 22.95 -28.75
CA LYS A 377 -3.91 22.21 -27.44
C LYS A 377 -5.35 22.03 -27.02
N ARG A 378 -6.19 23.04 -27.17
CA ARG A 378 -7.64 22.93 -26.89
C ARG A 378 -8.28 21.84 -27.75
N ASP A 379 -7.99 21.82 -29.07
CA ASP A 379 -8.60 20.88 -30.00
C ASP A 379 -8.13 19.44 -29.71
N ALA A 380 -6.86 19.23 -29.37
CA ALA A 380 -6.34 17.93 -28.93
C ALA A 380 -7.10 17.43 -27.68
N LEU A 381 -7.30 18.29 -26.68
CA LEU A 381 -8.02 17.95 -25.47
C LEU A 381 -9.52 17.70 -25.73
N LYS A 382 -10.17 18.53 -26.55
CA LYS A 382 -11.56 18.34 -26.98
C LYS A 382 -11.74 16.99 -27.68
N TYR A 383 -10.87 16.66 -28.61
CA TYR A 383 -10.89 15.39 -29.33
C TYR A 383 -10.74 14.21 -28.36
N ALA A 384 -9.77 14.29 -27.47
CA ALA A 384 -9.55 13.26 -26.46
C ALA A 384 -10.81 13.03 -25.58
N ILE A 385 -11.36 14.10 -25.01
CA ILE A 385 -12.56 14.01 -24.14
C ILE A 385 -13.74 13.39 -24.90
N LYS A 386 -13.97 13.78 -26.16
CA LYS A 386 -15.06 13.25 -26.98
C LYS A 386 -14.84 11.81 -27.45
N SER A 387 -13.59 11.35 -27.53
CA SER A 387 -13.25 10.02 -28.07
C SER A 387 -13.53 8.89 -27.09
N PHE A 388 -13.50 9.12 -25.77
CA PHE A 388 -13.70 8.08 -24.77
C PHE A 388 -15.17 7.69 -24.60
N HIS A 389 -15.49 6.41 -24.74
CA HIS A 389 -16.83 5.88 -24.55
C HIS A 389 -16.87 4.80 -23.48
N LYS A 390 -17.98 4.69 -22.73
CA LYS A 390 -18.18 3.68 -21.68
C LYS A 390 -18.16 2.22 -22.20
N THR A 391 -18.36 2.05 -23.51
CA THR A 391 -18.42 0.74 -24.18
C THR A 391 -17.11 0.32 -24.80
N ASP A 392 -16.05 1.16 -24.71
CA ASP A 392 -14.75 0.85 -25.30
C ASP A 392 -14.15 -0.44 -24.73
N LYS A 393 -13.58 -1.27 -25.59
CA LYS A 393 -12.74 -2.38 -25.15
C LYS A 393 -11.45 -1.85 -24.52
N THR A 394 -10.87 -2.57 -23.59
CA THR A 394 -9.64 -2.16 -22.89
C THR A 394 -8.50 -1.81 -23.85
N SER A 395 -8.30 -2.59 -24.91
CA SER A 395 -7.27 -2.32 -25.92
C SER A 395 -7.52 -1.02 -26.70
N GLU A 396 -8.77 -0.72 -27.03
CA GLU A 396 -9.17 0.49 -27.70
C GLU A 396 -9.02 1.72 -26.80
N PHE A 397 -9.42 1.54 -25.53
CA PHE A 397 -9.24 2.57 -24.53
C PHE A 397 -7.77 2.95 -24.34
N VAL A 398 -6.87 1.97 -24.20
CA VAL A 398 -5.42 2.22 -24.09
C VAL A 398 -4.90 2.93 -25.34
N ARG A 399 -5.30 2.53 -26.53
CA ARG A 399 -4.90 3.18 -27.78
C ARG A 399 -5.33 4.65 -27.82
N LYS A 400 -6.55 4.99 -27.36
CA LYS A 400 -7.02 6.37 -27.27
C LYS A 400 -6.20 7.21 -26.30
N VAL A 401 -5.75 6.62 -25.19
CA VAL A 401 -4.84 7.30 -24.25
C VAL A 401 -3.49 7.58 -24.90
N LEU A 402 -2.92 6.60 -25.62
CA LEU A 402 -1.65 6.80 -26.34
C LEU A 402 -1.77 7.85 -27.43
N ASN A 403 -2.81 7.80 -28.24
CA ASN A 403 -3.06 8.85 -29.28
C ASN A 403 -3.22 10.25 -28.65
N PHE A 404 -3.79 10.33 -27.43
CA PHE A 404 -3.85 11.62 -26.74
C PHE A 404 -2.45 12.10 -26.33
N TYR A 405 -1.57 11.24 -25.87
CA TYR A 405 -0.19 11.62 -25.51
C TYR A 405 0.57 12.15 -26.75
N GLU A 406 0.45 11.50 -27.89
CA GLU A 406 1.04 11.94 -29.14
C GLU A 406 0.49 13.32 -29.55
N ALA A 407 -0.84 13.48 -29.58
CA ALA A 407 -1.49 14.75 -29.92
C ALA A 407 -1.19 15.88 -28.90
N ALA A 408 -0.93 15.54 -27.66
CA ALA A 408 -0.53 16.48 -26.62
C ALA A 408 0.95 16.86 -26.66
N GLY A 409 1.79 16.16 -27.45
CA GLY A 409 3.25 16.39 -27.49
C GLY A 409 3.93 16.08 -26.16
N THR A 410 3.48 15.05 -25.45
CA THR A 410 4.00 14.74 -24.11
C THR A 410 5.45 14.29 -24.12
N GLU A 411 5.94 13.67 -25.19
CA GLU A 411 7.34 13.24 -25.33
C GLU A 411 8.28 14.45 -25.43
N GLU A 412 7.95 15.44 -26.25
CA GLU A 412 8.73 16.68 -26.41
C GLU A 412 8.78 17.48 -25.09
N ASN A 413 7.69 17.48 -24.33
CA ASN A 413 7.61 18.18 -23.05
C ASN A 413 8.35 17.44 -21.93
N THR A 414 8.58 16.12 -22.06
CA THR A 414 9.34 15.33 -21.07
C THR A 414 10.83 15.64 -21.14
N GLU A 415 11.37 15.98 -22.32
CA GLU A 415 12.77 16.36 -22.48
C GLU A 415 13.06 17.79 -21.96
N GLN A 416 12.03 18.61 -21.75
CA GLN A 416 12.14 20.00 -21.27
C GLN A 416 11.90 20.15 -19.75
N THR A 417 11.45 19.08 -19.06
CA THR A 417 11.15 19.07 -17.63
C THR A 417 12.13 18.21 -16.85
#